data_8c97f3f3ace1efb824e412926e8583ff
#
_entry.id   8c97f3f3ace1efb824e412926e8583ff
#
_cell.length_a   1.000
_cell.length_b   1.000
_cell.length_c   1.000
_cell.angle_alpha   90.00
_cell.angle_beta   90.00
_cell.angle_gamma   90.00
#
_symmetry.space_group_name_H-M   'P 1'
#
loop_
_entity.id
_entity.type
_entity.pdbx_description
1 polymer ?
#
loop_
_entity_poly.entity_id
_entity_poly.type
_entity_poly.pdbx_seq_one_letter_code
_entity_poly.pdbx_strand_id
1 'polypeptide(L)'
;RLYPLVHARLQKTALGYSLLYLWKGAETAEGSRGKKPVALMSHMDVVPADEEGWDYPPFSGAVADGYVWGRGSIDMKFGLITILEAIEEMLEEGFVPSRDIYVISTCDEETGGQGSICRIAERLGSEGVRFDWVLDEGGVVGEGMMAGLDKPLAVVGVAEKGYLDLELSVEMEAGHSSMPGQVTSVGLLSQAVARVEARQMPSRIVSPVREFFRQVGPHLGPAK
;
A
#
# COMPACT_ATOMS: atom_id res chain seq x y z
N ARG A 1 -26.08 8.42 -7.83
CA ARG A 1 -24.67 8.11 -8.12
C ARG A 1 -23.82 9.05 -7.30
N LEU A 2 -22.90 8.52 -6.52
CA LEU A 2 -21.77 9.26 -6.04
C LEU A 2 -20.81 9.48 -7.23
N TYR A 3 -20.10 10.58 -7.27
CA TYR A 3 -19.11 10.91 -8.32
C TYR A 3 -19.63 10.87 -9.77
N PRO A 4 -20.68 11.63 -10.10
CA PRO A 4 -21.28 11.59 -11.43
C PRO A 4 -20.31 12.06 -12.53
N LEU A 5 -19.44 13.03 -12.27
CA LEU A 5 -18.47 13.54 -13.24
C LEU A 5 -17.33 12.56 -13.47
N VAL A 6 -16.81 11.92 -12.44
CA VAL A 6 -15.83 10.82 -12.58
C VAL A 6 -16.39 9.76 -13.52
N HIS A 7 -17.62 9.31 -13.30
CA HIS A 7 -18.25 8.31 -14.16
C HIS A 7 -18.55 8.77 -15.58
N ALA A 8 -18.76 10.07 -15.79
CA ALA A 8 -19.06 10.63 -17.09
C ALA A 8 -17.81 11.00 -17.90
N ARG A 9 -16.74 11.39 -17.25
CA ARG A 9 -15.55 11.98 -17.89
C ARG A 9 -14.35 11.07 -17.96
N LEU A 10 -14.19 10.12 -17.03
CA LEU A 10 -13.07 9.19 -17.03
C LEU A 10 -13.39 7.93 -17.80
N GLN A 11 -12.41 7.41 -18.52
CA GLN A 11 -12.52 6.12 -19.20
C GLN A 11 -12.38 4.99 -18.17
N LYS A 12 -13.46 4.26 -17.95
CA LYS A 12 -13.52 3.17 -16.97
C LYS A 12 -13.25 1.82 -17.63
N THR A 13 -12.37 1.04 -17.02
CA THR A 13 -12.18 -0.38 -17.32
C THR A 13 -12.39 -1.20 -16.05
N ALA A 14 -13.27 -2.20 -16.10
CA ALA A 14 -13.41 -3.18 -15.03
C ALA A 14 -12.52 -4.39 -15.31
N LEU A 15 -11.79 -4.84 -14.31
CA LEU A 15 -10.89 -6.00 -14.38
C LEU A 15 -11.21 -6.92 -13.19
N GLY A 16 -12.18 -7.81 -13.39
CA GLY A 16 -12.78 -8.58 -12.29
C GLY A 16 -13.52 -7.63 -11.35
N TYR A 17 -13.12 -7.61 -10.08
CA TYR A 17 -13.63 -6.69 -9.07
C TYR A 17 -12.78 -5.41 -8.95
N SER A 18 -11.67 -5.31 -9.67
CA SER A 18 -10.81 -4.12 -9.68
C SER A 18 -11.28 -3.10 -10.70
N LEU A 19 -10.95 -1.84 -10.46
CA LEU A 19 -11.32 -0.72 -11.29
C LEU A 19 -10.08 0.03 -11.76
N LEU A 20 -10.07 0.37 -13.05
CA LEU A 20 -9.08 1.22 -13.66
C LEU A 20 -9.79 2.38 -14.35
N TYR A 21 -9.54 3.60 -13.90
CA TYR A 21 -10.00 4.81 -14.57
C TYR A 21 -8.83 5.52 -15.21
N LEU A 22 -9.06 6.08 -16.38
CA LEU A 22 -8.12 6.94 -17.07
C LEU A 22 -8.74 8.33 -17.26
N TRP A 23 -8.15 9.32 -16.62
CA TRP A 23 -8.41 10.74 -16.86
C TRP A 23 -7.39 11.27 -17.85
N LYS A 24 -7.82 11.49 -19.07
CA LYS A 24 -6.96 11.99 -20.15
C LYS A 24 -6.50 13.41 -19.87
N GLY A 25 -5.19 13.60 -20.02
CA GLY A 25 -4.59 14.92 -20.02
C GLY A 25 -4.82 15.67 -21.33
N ALA A 26 -4.71 16.99 -21.29
CA ALA A 26 -4.80 17.83 -22.48
C ALA A 26 -3.59 17.59 -23.38
N GLU A 27 -3.80 17.16 -24.62
CA GLU A 27 -2.73 16.97 -25.62
C GLU A 27 -2.04 18.29 -26.01
N THR A 28 -2.75 19.42 -25.83
CA THR A 28 -2.34 20.74 -26.28
C THR A 28 -1.88 21.67 -25.14
N ALA A 29 -1.91 21.22 -23.89
CA ALA A 29 -1.45 22.05 -22.78
C ALA A 29 0.05 22.33 -22.90
N GLU A 30 0.43 23.58 -22.75
CA GLU A 30 1.83 24.00 -22.70
C GLU A 30 2.57 23.19 -21.64
N GLY A 31 3.60 22.44 -22.03
CA GLY A 31 4.33 21.52 -21.15
C GLY A 31 3.73 20.11 -20.98
N SER A 32 2.71 19.70 -21.76
CA SER A 32 2.18 18.33 -21.73
C SER A 32 2.99 17.34 -22.58
N ARG A 33 3.70 17.83 -23.62
CA ARG A 33 4.48 16.97 -24.53
C ARG A 33 5.56 16.19 -23.78
N GLY A 34 5.47 14.85 -23.86
CA GLY A 34 6.47 13.95 -23.29
C GLY A 34 6.35 13.71 -21.79
N LYS A 35 5.37 14.27 -21.11
CA LYS A 35 5.11 13.92 -19.70
C LYS A 35 4.58 12.50 -19.61
N LYS A 36 5.21 11.69 -18.78
CA LYS A 36 4.70 10.37 -18.45
C LYS A 36 3.42 10.49 -17.61
N PRO A 37 2.51 9.52 -17.72
CA PRO A 37 1.33 9.46 -16.85
C PRO A 37 1.72 9.24 -15.39
N VAL A 38 0.76 9.48 -14.50
CA VAL A 38 0.86 9.17 -13.09
C VAL A 38 -0.27 8.24 -12.67
N ALA A 39 -0.11 7.54 -11.54
CA ALA A 39 -1.16 6.72 -10.98
C ALA A 39 -1.46 7.11 -9.53
N LEU A 40 -2.75 7.05 -9.19
CA LEU A 40 -3.28 7.14 -7.84
C LEU A 40 -3.88 5.78 -7.52
N MET A 41 -3.38 5.13 -6.49
CA MET A 41 -3.76 3.75 -6.15
C MET A 41 -4.55 3.69 -4.85
N SER A 42 -5.36 2.67 -4.75
CA SER A 42 -6.10 2.29 -3.55
C SER A 42 -6.54 0.84 -3.65
N HIS A 43 -6.82 0.19 -2.52
CA HIS A 43 -7.49 -1.10 -2.52
C HIS A 43 -8.88 -1.04 -1.87
N MET A 44 -9.73 -1.99 -2.22
CA MET A 44 -11.12 -2.06 -1.77
C MET A 44 -11.37 -3.22 -0.81
N ASP A 45 -10.54 -4.24 -0.86
CA ASP A 45 -10.60 -5.38 0.03
C ASP A 45 -10.12 -5.00 1.44
N VAL A 46 -10.34 -5.88 2.38
CA VAL A 46 -10.00 -5.70 3.78
C VAL A 46 -9.70 -7.06 4.41
N VAL A 47 -8.83 -7.09 5.41
CA VAL A 47 -8.61 -8.29 6.22
C VAL A 47 -9.88 -8.66 7.00
N PRO A 48 -10.06 -9.94 7.35
CA PRO A 48 -11.15 -10.37 8.22
C PRO A 48 -11.16 -9.63 9.57
N ALA A 49 -12.32 -9.53 10.18
CA ALA A 49 -12.48 -9.00 11.53
C ALA A 49 -13.54 -9.80 12.28
N ASP A 50 -13.22 -10.21 13.49
CA ASP A 50 -14.19 -10.74 14.43
C ASP A 50 -14.95 -9.59 15.07
N GLU A 51 -16.17 -9.82 15.55
CA GLU A 51 -16.98 -8.77 16.21
C GLU A 51 -16.49 -8.44 17.62
N GLU A 52 -15.71 -9.33 18.21
CA GLU A 52 -15.18 -9.15 19.57
C GLU A 52 -14.18 -7.99 19.64
N GLY A 53 -14.34 -7.13 20.63
CA GLY A 53 -13.45 -5.98 20.87
C GLY A 53 -13.75 -4.72 20.05
N TRP A 54 -14.86 -4.70 19.29
CA TRP A 54 -15.33 -3.52 18.59
C TRP A 54 -16.47 -2.83 19.35
N ASP A 55 -16.41 -1.50 19.49
CA ASP A 55 -17.50 -0.71 20.06
C ASP A 55 -18.72 -0.67 19.11
N TYR A 56 -18.49 -0.78 17.81
CA TYR A 56 -19.50 -0.91 16.76
C TYR A 56 -19.13 -2.07 15.83
N PRO A 57 -20.11 -2.82 15.28
CA PRO A 57 -19.79 -3.94 14.39
C PRO A 57 -18.83 -3.56 13.27
N PRO A 58 -17.77 -4.37 13.00
CA PRO A 58 -16.65 -3.97 12.12
C PRO A 58 -17.04 -3.67 10.67
N PHE A 59 -18.19 -4.16 10.22
CA PHE A 59 -18.68 -3.92 8.86
C PHE A 59 -19.95 -3.04 8.81
N SER A 60 -20.29 -2.36 9.93
CA SER A 60 -21.49 -1.51 10.01
C SER A 60 -21.32 -0.17 9.27
N GLY A 61 -20.11 0.36 9.18
CA GLY A 61 -19.90 1.73 8.71
C GLY A 61 -20.56 2.78 9.59
N ALA A 62 -20.72 2.50 10.89
CA ALA A 62 -21.37 3.42 11.82
C ALA A 62 -20.66 4.76 11.87
N VAL A 63 -21.46 5.85 11.81
CA VAL A 63 -20.96 7.22 12.03
C VAL A 63 -21.41 7.63 13.42
N ALA A 64 -20.50 7.61 14.39
CA ALA A 64 -20.78 7.87 15.80
C ALA A 64 -19.54 8.49 16.47
N ASP A 65 -19.76 9.27 17.52
CA ASP A 65 -18.71 9.89 18.33
C ASP A 65 -17.66 10.70 17.55
N GLY A 66 -18.03 11.21 16.37
CA GLY A 66 -17.14 11.95 15.47
C GLY A 66 -16.25 11.07 14.59
N TYR A 67 -16.49 9.77 14.53
CA TYR A 67 -15.73 8.80 13.76
C TYR A 67 -16.59 8.01 12.77
N VAL A 68 -15.96 7.50 11.73
CA VAL A 68 -16.51 6.44 10.88
C VAL A 68 -15.90 5.11 11.35
N TRP A 69 -16.73 4.28 11.98
CA TRP A 69 -16.31 3.00 12.54
C TRP A 69 -16.41 1.89 11.50
N GLY A 70 -15.31 1.19 11.29
CA GLY A 70 -15.36 0.02 10.41
C GLY A 70 -13.99 -0.50 9.99
N ARG A 71 -13.92 -1.82 9.79
CA ARG A 71 -12.77 -2.47 9.13
C ARG A 71 -12.65 -1.88 7.71
N GLY A 72 -11.44 -1.42 7.35
CA GLY A 72 -11.20 -0.79 6.06
C GLY A 72 -11.53 0.70 5.98
N SER A 73 -11.99 1.35 7.09
CA SER A 73 -12.26 2.80 7.08
C SER A 73 -10.99 3.61 6.83
N ILE A 74 -9.87 3.23 7.46
CA ILE A 74 -8.55 3.86 7.26
C ILE A 74 -7.77 3.12 6.19
N ASP A 75 -7.70 1.81 6.29
CA ASP A 75 -6.96 0.91 5.42
C ASP A 75 -7.93 0.15 4.49
N MET A 76 -8.14 0.63 3.20
CA MET A 76 -7.78 2.03 2.83
C MET A 76 -8.93 2.70 2.06
N LYS A 77 -10.20 2.42 2.43
CA LYS A 77 -11.36 3.07 1.79
C LYS A 77 -11.32 4.60 1.94
N PHE A 78 -10.69 5.11 3.00
CA PHE A 78 -10.42 6.54 3.15
C PHE A 78 -9.63 7.09 1.95
N GLY A 79 -8.55 6.44 1.55
CA GLY A 79 -7.73 6.86 0.41
C GLY A 79 -8.53 6.85 -0.90
N LEU A 80 -9.30 5.78 -1.14
CA LEU A 80 -10.16 5.68 -2.31
C LEU A 80 -11.17 6.84 -2.40
N ILE A 81 -11.87 7.10 -1.30
CA ILE A 81 -12.88 8.18 -1.26
C ILE A 81 -12.20 9.53 -1.47
N THR A 82 -11.08 9.80 -0.80
CA THR A 82 -10.34 11.05 -0.94
C THR A 82 -9.89 11.30 -2.38
N ILE A 83 -9.40 10.27 -3.08
CA ILE A 83 -9.03 10.38 -4.49
C ILE A 83 -10.25 10.73 -5.35
N LEU A 84 -11.37 10.05 -5.14
CA LEU A 84 -12.58 10.28 -5.96
C LEU A 84 -13.22 11.64 -5.70
N GLU A 85 -13.28 12.09 -4.43
CA GLU A 85 -13.76 13.44 -4.06
C GLU A 85 -12.90 14.53 -4.70
N ALA A 86 -11.57 14.42 -4.57
CA ALA A 86 -10.67 15.40 -5.16
C ALA A 86 -10.80 15.48 -6.69
N ILE A 87 -10.99 14.36 -7.36
CA ILE A 87 -11.18 14.34 -8.82
C ILE A 87 -12.54 14.93 -9.19
N GLU A 88 -13.61 14.59 -8.47
CA GLU A 88 -14.95 15.14 -8.74
C GLU A 88 -14.95 16.67 -8.59
N GLU A 89 -14.36 17.21 -7.51
CA GLU A 89 -14.22 18.63 -7.28
C GLU A 89 -13.42 19.32 -8.40
N MET A 90 -12.28 18.77 -8.77
CA MET A 90 -11.48 19.29 -9.88
C MET A 90 -12.24 19.27 -11.22
N LEU A 91 -13.05 18.25 -11.45
CA LEU A 91 -13.90 18.17 -12.67
C LEU A 91 -15.03 19.20 -12.64
N GLU A 92 -15.63 19.49 -11.48
CA GLU A 92 -16.61 20.56 -11.29
C GLU A 92 -16.02 21.93 -11.60
N GLU A 93 -14.78 22.16 -11.18
CA GLU A 93 -14.02 23.39 -11.47
C GLU A 93 -13.56 23.49 -12.94
N GLY A 94 -13.77 22.46 -13.73
CA GLY A 94 -13.34 22.40 -15.13
C GLY A 94 -11.82 22.18 -15.31
N PHE A 95 -11.15 21.67 -14.29
CA PHE A 95 -9.72 21.34 -14.37
C PHE A 95 -9.44 20.27 -15.43
N VAL A 96 -8.39 20.48 -16.22
CA VAL A 96 -7.89 19.53 -17.20
C VAL A 96 -6.43 19.22 -16.87
N PRO A 97 -6.08 17.96 -16.57
CA PRO A 97 -4.71 17.63 -16.20
C PRO A 97 -3.74 17.80 -17.39
N SER A 98 -2.50 18.17 -17.09
CA SER A 98 -1.44 18.31 -18.11
C SER A 98 -0.78 16.98 -18.48
N ARG A 99 -1.24 15.88 -17.95
CA ARG A 99 -0.80 14.49 -18.22
C ARG A 99 -1.92 13.52 -17.92
N ASP A 100 -1.85 12.33 -18.46
CA ASP A 100 -2.78 11.25 -18.14
C ASP A 100 -2.66 10.88 -16.65
N ILE A 101 -3.81 10.74 -15.99
CA ILE A 101 -3.91 10.28 -14.60
C ILE A 101 -4.67 8.96 -14.60
N TYR A 102 -4.06 7.92 -14.08
CA TYR A 102 -4.70 6.65 -13.84
C TYR A 102 -5.16 6.56 -12.38
N VAL A 103 -6.40 6.17 -12.15
CA VAL A 103 -6.90 5.81 -10.82
C VAL A 103 -7.11 4.31 -10.81
N ILE A 104 -6.42 3.63 -9.92
CA ILE A 104 -6.37 2.18 -9.82
C ILE A 104 -6.93 1.77 -8.47
N SER A 105 -8.02 0.97 -8.45
CA SER A 105 -8.57 0.41 -7.22
C SER A 105 -8.57 -1.11 -7.32
N THR A 106 -7.77 -1.75 -6.49
CA THR A 106 -7.57 -3.20 -6.46
C THR A 106 -8.52 -3.89 -5.49
N CYS A 107 -8.59 -5.21 -5.51
CA CYS A 107 -9.55 -5.99 -4.74
C CYS A 107 -8.94 -7.21 -4.03
N ASP A 108 -7.62 -7.34 -3.98
CA ASP A 108 -6.88 -8.43 -3.37
C ASP A 108 -5.48 -8.00 -2.88
N GLU A 109 -5.35 -6.74 -2.46
CA GLU A 109 -4.09 -6.20 -1.92
C GLU A 109 -3.68 -6.99 -0.68
N GLU A 110 -4.60 -7.17 0.26
CA GLU A 110 -4.43 -7.88 1.53
C GLU A 110 -4.05 -9.38 1.37
N THR A 111 -4.11 -9.88 0.16
CA THR A 111 -3.73 -11.25 -0.21
C THR A 111 -2.60 -11.31 -1.25
N GLY A 112 -1.89 -10.19 -1.46
CA GLY A 112 -0.71 -10.07 -2.30
C GLY A 112 -0.93 -9.65 -3.75
N GLY A 113 -2.14 -9.22 -4.14
CA GLY A 113 -2.41 -8.52 -5.40
C GLY A 113 -2.28 -9.32 -6.70
N GLN A 114 -2.12 -10.65 -6.64
CA GLN A 114 -1.86 -11.47 -7.83
C GLN A 114 -3.01 -11.46 -8.84
N GLY A 115 -4.24 -11.36 -8.37
CA GLY A 115 -5.45 -11.34 -9.20
C GLY A 115 -5.79 -9.97 -9.77
N SER A 116 -5.27 -8.89 -9.19
CA SER A 116 -5.61 -7.52 -9.51
C SER A 116 -4.42 -6.69 -10.01
N ILE A 117 -3.59 -6.17 -9.09
CA ILE A 117 -2.54 -5.21 -9.48
C ILE A 117 -1.52 -5.81 -10.43
N CYS A 118 -1.15 -7.09 -10.27
CA CYS A 118 -0.23 -7.74 -11.19
C CYS A 118 -0.79 -7.77 -12.61
N ARG A 119 -2.08 -8.11 -12.78
CA ARG A 119 -2.73 -8.11 -14.10
C ARG A 119 -2.89 -6.71 -14.70
N ILE A 120 -3.18 -5.71 -13.86
CA ILE A 120 -3.24 -4.31 -14.30
C ILE A 120 -1.86 -3.87 -14.76
N ALA A 121 -0.80 -4.18 -14.01
CA ALA A 121 0.57 -3.84 -14.36
C ALA A 121 1.03 -4.51 -15.67
N GLU A 122 0.74 -5.80 -15.83
CA GLU A 122 1.03 -6.55 -17.08
C GLU A 122 0.31 -5.91 -18.27
N ARG A 123 -0.98 -5.61 -18.14
CA ARG A 123 -1.77 -4.96 -19.17
C ARG A 123 -1.19 -3.60 -19.55
N LEU A 124 -1.03 -2.70 -18.60
CA LEU A 124 -0.50 -1.35 -18.84
C LEU A 124 0.92 -1.42 -19.39
N GLY A 125 1.72 -2.37 -18.90
CA GLY A 125 3.06 -2.64 -19.42
C GLY A 125 3.05 -3.07 -20.88
N SER A 126 2.12 -3.94 -21.29
CA SER A 126 1.94 -4.38 -22.68
C SER A 126 1.44 -3.25 -23.61
N GLU A 127 0.68 -2.32 -23.07
CA GLU A 127 0.22 -1.09 -23.75
C GLU A 127 1.33 0.00 -23.80
N GLY A 128 2.50 -0.27 -23.24
CA GLY A 128 3.65 0.66 -23.24
C GLY A 128 3.54 1.77 -22.19
N VAL A 129 2.58 1.71 -21.29
CA VAL A 129 2.41 2.71 -20.21
C VAL A 129 3.59 2.63 -19.24
N ARG A 130 4.18 3.78 -18.93
CA ARG A 130 5.25 3.92 -17.93
C ARG A 130 4.97 5.15 -17.10
N PHE A 131 4.69 4.94 -15.84
CA PHE A 131 4.40 6.02 -14.89
C PHE A 131 5.64 6.84 -14.55
N ASP A 132 5.45 8.13 -14.34
CA ASP A 132 6.44 9.04 -13.76
C ASP A 132 6.57 8.79 -12.25
N TRP A 133 5.43 8.68 -11.60
CA TRP A 133 5.30 8.25 -10.20
C TRP A 133 3.94 7.60 -9.97
N VAL A 134 3.87 6.86 -8.89
CA VAL A 134 2.65 6.23 -8.36
C VAL A 134 2.48 6.70 -6.93
N LEU A 135 1.29 7.17 -6.59
CA LEU A 135 0.88 7.44 -5.21
C LEU A 135 0.03 6.26 -4.74
N ASP A 136 0.46 5.67 -3.64
CA ASP A 136 -0.20 4.57 -2.98
C ASP A 136 -0.35 4.89 -1.49
N GLU A 137 -0.83 3.95 -0.72
CA GLU A 137 -0.94 4.07 0.74
C GLU A 137 0.42 3.97 1.46
N GLY A 138 0.40 4.04 2.80
CA GLY A 138 1.54 3.71 3.67
C GLY A 138 2.19 4.90 4.35
N GLY A 139 1.74 6.11 4.13
CA GLY A 139 2.16 7.30 4.86
C GLY A 139 1.15 7.73 5.94
N VAL A 140 1.62 8.42 6.96
CA VAL A 140 0.77 8.99 8.00
C VAL A 140 1.16 10.44 8.29
N VAL A 141 0.18 11.22 8.73
CA VAL A 141 0.41 12.54 9.34
C VAL A 141 -0.03 12.44 10.80
N GLY A 142 0.89 12.65 11.72
CA GLY A 142 0.58 12.52 13.13
C GLY A 142 1.43 13.41 14.02
N GLU A 143 0.94 13.64 15.24
CA GLU A 143 1.63 14.34 16.30
C GLU A 143 2.23 13.33 17.30
N GLY A 144 3.32 13.72 17.96
CA GLY A 144 3.96 12.86 18.97
C GLY A 144 4.62 11.59 18.42
N MET A 145 4.77 11.47 17.12
CA MET A 145 5.35 10.29 16.47
C MET A 145 6.84 10.10 16.74
N MET A 146 7.53 11.17 17.11
CA MET A 146 8.97 11.15 17.37
C MET A 146 9.29 11.94 18.63
N ALA A 147 10.06 11.34 19.55
CA ALA A 147 10.49 12.00 20.77
C ALA A 147 11.29 13.28 20.46
N GLY A 148 10.91 14.38 21.10
CA GLY A 148 11.55 15.68 20.89
C GLY A 148 11.06 16.46 19.68
N LEU A 149 10.04 15.99 18.97
CA LEU A 149 9.38 16.71 17.89
C LEU A 149 7.98 17.16 18.35
N ASP A 150 7.82 18.47 18.54
CA ASP A 150 6.57 19.09 19.01
C ASP A 150 5.67 19.57 17.84
N LYS A 151 5.95 19.11 16.62
CA LYS A 151 5.20 19.46 15.40
C LYS A 151 4.59 18.23 14.77
N PRO A 152 3.46 18.37 14.04
CA PRO A 152 2.98 17.28 13.18
C PRO A 152 4.07 16.83 12.21
N LEU A 153 4.18 15.53 12.03
CA LEU A 153 5.09 14.88 11.10
C LEU A 153 4.30 14.17 10.01
N ALA A 154 4.50 14.59 8.77
CA ALA A 154 4.02 13.85 7.60
C ALA A 154 5.13 12.91 7.12
N VAL A 155 4.87 11.62 7.13
CA VAL A 155 5.81 10.61 6.64
C VAL A 155 5.38 10.16 5.26
N VAL A 156 6.26 10.33 4.27
CA VAL A 156 6.06 9.88 2.89
C VAL A 156 7.04 8.74 2.62
N GLY A 157 6.52 7.53 2.41
CA GLY A 157 7.32 6.38 1.97
C GLY A 157 7.75 6.58 0.52
N VAL A 158 9.05 6.49 0.24
CA VAL A 158 9.62 6.63 -1.11
C VAL A 158 10.40 5.39 -1.56
N ALA A 159 10.44 4.37 -0.72
CA ALA A 159 11.04 3.08 -0.99
C ALA A 159 10.51 2.04 -0.01
N GLU A 160 10.44 0.80 -0.46
CA GLU A 160 10.05 -0.34 0.34
C GLU A 160 11.17 -1.36 0.46
N LYS A 161 11.10 -2.17 1.51
CA LYS A 161 11.95 -3.36 1.66
C LYS A 161 11.38 -4.49 0.81
N GLY A 162 12.25 -5.37 0.33
CA GLY A 162 11.80 -6.60 -0.29
C GLY A 162 11.10 -7.51 0.72
N TYR A 163 10.08 -8.21 0.26
CA TYR A 163 9.38 -9.26 1.00
C TYR A 163 9.84 -10.63 0.51
N LEU A 164 9.99 -11.58 1.43
CA LEU A 164 10.36 -12.97 1.11
C LEU A 164 9.75 -13.92 2.14
N ASP A 165 8.97 -14.86 1.66
CA ASP A 165 8.60 -16.06 2.40
C ASP A 165 9.66 -17.14 2.20
N LEU A 166 10.08 -17.76 3.28
CA LEU A 166 11.03 -18.86 3.26
C LEU A 166 10.40 -20.11 3.89
N GLU A 167 10.15 -21.10 3.07
CA GLU A 167 9.73 -22.42 3.54
C GLU A 167 10.95 -23.31 3.77
N LEU A 168 11.04 -23.88 4.96
CA LEU A 168 12.07 -24.85 5.32
C LEU A 168 11.41 -26.20 5.55
N SER A 169 11.79 -27.20 4.76
CA SER A 169 11.28 -28.57 4.88
C SER A 169 12.42 -29.57 5.08
N VAL A 170 12.17 -30.62 5.85
CA VAL A 170 13.10 -31.71 6.06
C VAL A 170 12.35 -33.04 5.95
N GLU A 171 12.74 -33.84 5.00
CA GLU A 171 12.24 -35.20 4.81
C GLU A 171 13.27 -36.23 5.31
N MET A 172 12.82 -37.20 6.09
CA MET A 172 13.65 -38.33 6.59
C MET A 172 12.85 -39.63 6.57
N GLU A 173 13.53 -40.74 6.46
CA GLU A 173 12.89 -42.04 6.61
C GLU A 173 12.29 -42.19 8.01
N ALA A 174 11.09 -42.78 8.05
CA ALA A 174 10.42 -43.05 9.31
C ALA A 174 11.18 -44.12 10.12
N GLY A 175 11.36 -43.87 11.41
CA GLY A 175 11.98 -44.76 12.35
C GLY A 175 11.12 -45.03 13.57
N HIS A 176 11.39 -46.12 14.31
CA HIS A 176 10.67 -46.38 15.55
C HIS A 176 11.23 -45.50 16.68
N SER A 177 10.33 -44.89 17.46
CA SER A 177 10.72 -43.96 18.53
C SER A 177 11.59 -44.55 19.65
N SER A 178 11.57 -45.91 19.83
CA SER A 178 12.44 -46.61 20.79
C SER A 178 13.86 -46.83 20.27
N MET A 179 14.12 -46.59 18.98
CA MET A 179 15.43 -46.71 18.34
C MET A 179 15.73 -45.44 17.53
N PRO A 180 15.81 -44.27 18.20
CA PRO A 180 16.01 -43.01 17.53
C PRO A 180 17.39 -42.94 16.86
N GLY A 181 17.46 -42.41 15.66
CA GLY A 181 18.73 -42.04 15.03
C GLY A 181 19.44 -40.90 15.81
N GLN A 182 20.71 -40.65 15.50
CA GLN A 182 21.48 -39.57 16.13
C GLN A 182 20.91 -38.18 15.82
N VAL A 183 20.14 -38.04 14.73
CA VAL A 183 19.54 -36.81 14.27
C VAL A 183 18.09 -37.07 13.88
N THR A 184 17.19 -36.21 14.26
CA THR A 184 15.78 -36.25 13.89
C THR A 184 15.44 -35.12 12.89
N SER A 185 14.37 -35.30 12.11
CA SER A 185 13.88 -34.24 11.21
C SER A 185 13.58 -32.93 11.95
N VAL A 186 12.97 -33.03 13.13
CA VAL A 186 12.69 -31.86 14.00
C VAL A 186 14.00 -31.19 14.43
N GLY A 187 15.03 -31.98 14.81
CA GLY A 187 16.33 -31.43 15.20
C GLY A 187 17.04 -30.70 14.06
N LEU A 188 16.99 -31.26 12.84
CA LEU A 188 17.57 -30.62 11.66
C LEU A 188 16.82 -29.34 11.29
N LEU A 189 15.48 -29.39 11.28
CA LEU A 189 14.66 -28.22 10.99
C LEU A 189 14.90 -27.09 12.00
N SER A 190 14.90 -27.44 13.30
CA SER A 190 15.19 -26.46 14.37
C SER A 190 16.57 -25.79 14.22
N GLN A 191 17.60 -26.57 13.85
CA GLN A 191 18.92 -26.01 13.58
C GLN A 191 18.94 -25.11 12.34
N ALA A 192 18.18 -25.44 11.29
CA ALA A 192 18.08 -24.59 10.11
C ALA A 192 17.40 -23.26 10.45
N VAL A 193 16.29 -23.28 11.18
CA VAL A 193 15.59 -22.07 11.66
C VAL A 193 16.54 -21.21 12.52
N ALA A 194 17.21 -21.81 13.49
CA ALA A 194 18.16 -21.08 14.35
C ALA A 194 19.31 -20.42 13.56
N ARG A 195 19.79 -21.07 12.48
CA ARG A 195 20.82 -20.50 11.60
C ARG A 195 20.30 -19.31 10.77
N VAL A 196 19.03 -19.36 10.31
CA VAL A 196 18.40 -18.24 9.61
C VAL A 196 18.27 -17.07 10.56
N GLU A 197 17.74 -17.29 11.77
CA GLU A 197 17.57 -16.24 12.77
C GLU A 197 18.90 -15.61 13.22
N ALA A 198 19.93 -16.42 13.41
CA ALA A 198 21.25 -15.94 13.80
C ALA A 198 22.01 -15.13 12.72
N ARG A 199 21.54 -15.19 11.46
CA ARG A 199 22.15 -14.48 10.33
C ARG A 199 21.26 -13.36 9.83
N GLN A 200 21.10 -12.34 10.67
CA GLN A 200 20.33 -11.16 10.31
C GLN A 200 20.89 -10.46 9.07
N MET A 201 19.98 -9.90 8.26
CA MET A 201 20.37 -9.11 7.09
C MET A 201 21.22 -7.91 7.51
N PRO A 202 22.23 -7.53 6.71
CA PRO A 202 23.08 -6.37 7.04
C PRO A 202 22.28 -5.09 7.16
N SER A 203 22.39 -4.40 8.29
CA SER A 203 21.79 -3.09 8.49
C SER A 203 22.55 -2.01 7.74
N ARG A 204 21.81 -1.10 7.09
CA ARG A 204 22.40 0.07 6.43
C ARG A 204 21.44 1.25 6.44
N ILE A 205 21.98 2.45 6.56
CA ILE A 205 21.20 3.68 6.39
C ILE A 205 21.17 4.00 4.89
N VAL A 206 20.01 3.79 4.28
CA VAL A 206 19.76 4.11 2.87
C VAL A 206 19.45 5.60 2.68
N SER A 207 19.50 6.06 1.41
CA SER A 207 19.28 7.48 1.10
C SER A 207 17.97 8.06 1.64
N PRO A 208 16.80 7.42 1.50
CA PRO A 208 15.55 7.96 2.05
C PRO A 208 15.61 8.19 3.57
N VAL A 209 16.17 7.24 4.32
CA VAL A 209 16.31 7.35 5.78
C VAL A 209 17.26 8.49 6.16
N ARG A 210 18.36 8.66 5.43
CA ARG A 210 19.31 9.76 5.66
C ARG A 210 18.65 11.12 5.39
N GLU A 211 17.89 11.21 4.30
CA GLU A 211 17.17 12.43 3.94
C GLU A 211 16.07 12.77 4.97
N PHE A 212 15.34 11.77 5.44
CA PHE A 212 14.37 11.92 6.52
C PHE A 212 15.01 12.58 7.75
N PHE A 213 16.13 12.04 8.26
CA PHE A 213 16.81 12.61 9.42
C PHE A 213 17.45 13.97 9.14
N ARG A 214 17.87 14.23 7.91
CA ARG A 214 18.38 15.55 7.53
C ARG A 214 17.28 16.63 7.62
N GLN A 215 16.05 16.28 7.26
CA GLN A 215 14.91 17.21 7.31
C GLN A 215 14.34 17.33 8.74
N VAL A 216 14.17 16.24 9.45
CA VAL A 216 13.55 16.24 10.78
C VAL A 216 14.52 16.70 11.86
N GLY A 217 15.82 16.36 11.74
CA GLY A 217 16.84 16.65 12.75
C GLY A 217 16.88 18.10 13.26
N PRO A 218 16.83 19.14 12.41
CA PRO A 218 16.79 20.53 12.86
C PRO A 218 15.57 20.93 13.71
N HIS A 219 14.52 20.09 13.68
CA HIS A 219 13.28 20.32 14.43
C HIS A 219 13.20 19.51 15.74
N LEU A 220 14.15 18.63 15.98
CA LEU A 220 14.23 17.87 17.22
C LEU A 220 14.77 18.77 18.33
N GLY A 221 14.07 18.78 19.48
CA GLY A 221 14.58 19.39 20.69
C GLY A 221 15.82 18.66 21.22
N PRO A 222 16.55 19.27 22.19
CA PRO A 222 17.68 18.60 22.81
C PRO A 222 17.24 17.26 23.42
N ALA A 223 17.99 16.21 23.15
CA ALA A 223 17.72 14.89 23.73
C ALA A 223 17.71 15.02 25.26
N LYS A 224 16.58 14.67 25.88
CA LYS A 224 16.44 14.62 27.34
C LYS A 224 17.00 13.30 27.86
#